data_137a8be409d1894c67638a4c8c36d1a2
#
_entry.id   137a8be409d1894c67638a4c8c36d1a2
#
_cell.length_a   1.000
_cell.length_b   1.000
_cell.length_c   1.000
_cell.angle_alpha   90.00
_cell.angle_beta   90.00
_cell.angle_gamma   90.00
#
_symmetry.space_group_name_H-M   'P 1'
#
loop_
_entity.id
_entity.type
_entity.pdbx_description
1 polymer ?
#
loop_
_entity_poly.entity_id
_entity_poly.type
_entity_poly.pdbx_seq_one_letter_code
_entity_poly.pdbx_strand_id
1 'polypeptide(L)'
;MLADCDEVVEGTYHVRAAQQAMMETFRTTCFMDAYGRLNILSSTQIVYHVRRIISNALGIPKSRIRVSKPRIGGGFGAKQSVVAELFPAFVTWKTGKASKMIFTREESQIASSPRHEMEVHVRLGASKEGKIRAIDVYTLSNTGAYGDHGPTTVGLSGHKSIPLYSSAEAHRFTYDVVYTNHMAAGAYR
;
A
#
# COMPACT_ATOMS: atom_id res chain seq x y z
N MET A 1 -13.23 19.84 -25.00
CA MET A 1 -12.32 18.99 -25.78
C MET A 1 -12.86 17.58 -26.04
N LEU A 2 -13.38 16.81 -25.06
CA LEU A 2 -14.03 15.52 -25.40
C LEU A 2 -15.18 15.69 -26.40
N ALA A 3 -15.99 16.75 -26.25
CA ALA A 3 -17.07 17.05 -27.17
C ALA A 3 -16.63 17.42 -28.60
N ASP A 4 -15.37 17.75 -28.77
CA ASP A 4 -14.77 18.13 -30.06
C ASP A 4 -13.96 17.01 -30.70
N CYS A 5 -14.01 15.81 -30.11
CA CYS A 5 -13.42 14.60 -30.70
C CYS A 5 -14.38 13.93 -31.66
N ASP A 6 -13.85 13.29 -32.70
CA ASP A 6 -14.65 12.59 -33.68
C ASP A 6 -15.30 11.34 -33.08
N GLU A 7 -14.59 10.67 -32.17
CA GLU A 7 -15.05 9.46 -31.46
C GLU A 7 -14.80 9.64 -29.96
N VAL A 8 -15.77 9.21 -29.15
CA VAL A 8 -15.64 9.16 -27.68
C VAL A 8 -16.03 7.78 -27.20
N VAL A 9 -15.11 7.14 -26.50
CA VAL A 9 -15.34 5.86 -25.82
C VAL A 9 -15.37 6.08 -24.33
N GLU A 10 -16.34 5.46 -23.66
CA GLU A 10 -16.52 5.54 -22.22
C GLU A 10 -16.68 4.14 -21.62
N GLY A 11 -16.08 3.92 -20.45
CA GLY A 11 -16.19 2.64 -19.75
C GLY A 11 -15.96 2.77 -18.25
N THR A 12 -16.60 1.90 -17.50
CA THR A 12 -16.42 1.74 -16.05
C THR A 12 -15.82 0.38 -15.77
N TYR A 13 -14.75 0.37 -14.98
CA TYR A 13 -13.98 -0.82 -14.65
C TYR A 13 -13.90 -1.02 -13.15
N HIS A 14 -14.15 -2.25 -12.70
CA HIS A 14 -14.06 -2.62 -11.28
C HIS A 14 -12.78 -3.41 -11.01
N VAL A 15 -12.01 -2.95 -10.04
CA VAL A 15 -10.79 -3.59 -9.55
C VAL A 15 -11.04 -4.10 -8.15
N ARG A 16 -11.05 -5.40 -7.97
CA ARG A 16 -11.27 -6.01 -6.65
C ARG A 16 -10.06 -5.86 -5.73
N ALA A 17 -10.32 -5.79 -4.42
CA ALA A 17 -9.27 -5.96 -3.42
C ALA A 17 -8.57 -7.31 -3.62
N ALA A 18 -7.24 -7.30 -3.59
CA ALA A 18 -6.45 -8.52 -3.74
C ALA A 18 -5.17 -8.44 -2.91
N GLN A 19 -4.87 -9.50 -2.20
CA GLN A 19 -3.63 -9.64 -1.45
C GLN A 19 -2.47 -9.96 -2.40
N GLN A 20 -1.28 -9.44 -2.10
CA GLN A 20 -0.11 -9.48 -2.98
C GLN A 20 0.51 -10.89 -3.16
N ALA A 21 0.13 -11.85 -2.35
CA ALA A 21 0.53 -13.26 -2.42
C ALA A 21 2.05 -13.51 -2.54
N MET A 22 2.88 -12.65 -1.90
CA MET A 22 4.33 -12.85 -1.87
C MET A 22 4.69 -14.22 -1.28
N MET A 23 5.72 -14.87 -1.81
CA MET A 23 6.13 -16.22 -1.36
C MET A 23 6.44 -16.27 0.13
N GLU A 24 7.18 -15.30 0.64
CA GLU A 24 7.44 -15.15 2.06
C GLU A 24 6.29 -14.43 2.74
N THR A 25 5.64 -15.09 3.71
CA THR A 25 4.61 -14.50 4.56
C THR A 25 5.19 -13.44 5.50
N PHE A 26 4.35 -12.72 6.24
CA PHE A 26 4.82 -11.76 7.23
C PHE A 26 5.53 -12.46 8.37
N ARG A 27 6.70 -11.92 8.77
CA ARG A 27 7.48 -12.46 9.89
C ARG A 27 8.34 -11.41 10.55
N THR A 28 8.44 -11.53 11.86
CA THR A 28 9.24 -10.63 12.69
C THR A 28 9.81 -11.38 13.89
N THR A 29 11.05 -11.07 14.23
CA THR A 29 11.73 -11.56 15.46
C THR A 29 12.21 -10.34 16.23
N CYS A 30 11.96 -10.31 17.53
CA CYS A 30 12.35 -9.22 18.42
C CYS A 30 13.21 -9.74 19.58
N PHE A 31 14.20 -8.96 20.01
CA PHE A 31 15.02 -9.25 21.19
C PHE A 31 15.62 -7.96 21.75
N MET A 32 15.99 -7.98 23.03
CA MET A 32 16.76 -6.89 23.65
C MET A 32 18.26 -7.13 23.46
N ASP A 33 19.00 -6.10 23.07
CA ASP A 33 20.48 -6.19 23.04
C ASP A 33 21.11 -5.84 24.41
N ALA A 34 22.41 -6.02 24.51
CA ALA A 34 23.18 -5.73 25.71
C ALA A 34 23.12 -4.23 26.15
N TYR A 35 22.76 -3.35 25.24
CA TYR A 35 22.60 -1.92 25.49
C TYR A 35 21.15 -1.54 25.85
N GLY A 36 20.28 -2.51 26.03
CA GLY A 36 18.86 -2.32 26.35
C GLY A 36 18.06 -1.73 25.20
N ARG A 37 18.46 -1.93 23.95
CA ARG A 37 17.70 -1.54 22.78
C ARG A 37 16.84 -2.69 22.28
N LEU A 38 15.62 -2.37 21.90
CA LEU A 38 14.72 -3.29 21.21
C LEU A 38 15.19 -3.47 19.76
N ASN A 39 15.65 -4.67 19.43
CA ASN A 39 16.02 -5.06 18.06
C ASN A 39 14.84 -5.78 17.41
N ILE A 40 14.49 -5.35 16.21
CA ILE A 40 13.40 -5.88 15.40
C ILE A 40 13.98 -6.34 14.08
N LEU A 41 14.01 -7.64 13.85
CA LEU A 41 14.34 -8.24 12.55
C LEU A 41 13.03 -8.52 11.84
N SER A 42 12.71 -7.76 10.80
CA SER A 42 11.43 -7.88 10.10
C SER A 42 11.62 -8.01 8.60
N SER A 43 10.77 -8.84 8.01
CA SER A 43 10.55 -8.90 6.57
C SER A 43 9.69 -7.70 6.14
N THR A 44 10.30 -6.51 6.09
CA THR A 44 9.65 -5.24 5.79
C THR A 44 10.31 -4.50 4.64
N GLN A 45 9.55 -3.68 3.91
CA GLN A 45 10.08 -2.76 2.88
C GLN A 45 10.46 -1.39 3.47
N ILE A 46 10.08 -1.09 4.74
CA ILE A 46 10.06 0.27 5.30
C ILE A 46 10.65 0.36 6.72
N VAL A 47 11.90 -0.04 6.91
CA VAL A 47 12.57 -0.10 8.24
C VAL A 47 12.42 1.18 9.08
N TYR A 48 12.49 2.35 8.45
CA TYR A 48 12.38 3.63 9.16
C TYR A 48 10.96 3.91 9.63
N HIS A 49 9.95 3.57 8.85
CA HIS A 49 8.54 3.68 9.22
C HIS A 49 8.18 2.70 10.33
N VAL A 50 8.64 1.45 10.25
CA VAL A 50 8.48 0.47 11.34
C VAL A 50 9.03 1.03 12.64
N ARG A 51 10.28 1.56 12.62
CA ARG A 51 10.87 2.18 13.81
C ARG A 51 10.03 3.31 14.37
N ARG A 52 9.54 4.20 13.50
CA ARG A 52 8.70 5.34 13.90
C ARG A 52 7.37 4.89 14.50
N ILE A 53 6.69 3.96 13.84
CA ILE A 53 5.38 3.48 14.28
C ILE A 53 5.50 2.72 15.62
N ILE A 54 6.48 1.83 15.76
CA ILE A 54 6.72 1.10 17.00
C ILE A 54 7.11 2.06 18.14
N SER A 55 7.93 3.07 17.86
CA SER A 55 8.28 4.12 18.83
C SER A 55 7.02 4.82 19.37
N ASN A 56 6.13 5.23 18.47
CA ASN A 56 4.89 5.90 18.84
C ASN A 56 3.94 4.97 19.61
N ALA A 57 3.77 3.74 19.13
CA ALA A 57 2.85 2.77 19.73
C ALA A 57 3.28 2.32 21.14
N LEU A 58 4.58 2.19 21.38
CA LEU A 58 5.11 1.76 22.68
C LEU A 58 5.47 2.93 23.60
N GLY A 59 5.42 4.18 23.11
CA GLY A 59 5.82 5.36 23.89
C GLY A 59 7.31 5.40 24.24
N ILE A 60 8.19 4.82 23.41
CA ILE A 60 9.63 4.73 23.66
C ILE A 60 10.44 5.52 22.62
N PRO A 61 11.59 6.10 23.00
CA PRO A 61 12.40 6.87 22.07
C PRO A 61 12.90 6.02 20.89
N LYS A 62 12.93 6.59 19.69
CA LYS A 62 13.46 5.92 18.47
C LYS A 62 14.91 5.43 18.65
N SER A 63 15.71 6.10 19.48
CA SER A 63 17.08 5.70 19.82
C SER A 63 17.17 4.34 20.52
N ARG A 64 16.09 3.94 21.20
CA ARG A 64 15.96 2.65 21.87
C ARG A 64 15.48 1.52 20.95
N ILE A 65 15.23 1.79 19.66
CA ILE A 65 14.73 0.82 18.71
C ILE A 65 15.70 0.73 17.52
N ARG A 66 16.10 -0.50 17.20
CA ARG A 66 16.82 -0.83 15.97
C ARG A 66 15.98 -1.76 15.12
N VAL A 67 15.69 -1.37 13.89
CA VAL A 67 14.99 -2.20 12.92
C VAL A 67 15.97 -2.61 11.83
N SER A 68 16.05 -3.88 11.57
CA SER A 68 16.91 -4.46 10.54
C SER A 68 16.06 -5.30 9.58
N LYS A 69 16.34 -5.13 8.29
CA LYS A 69 15.72 -5.90 7.23
C LYS A 69 16.72 -6.95 6.72
N PRO A 70 16.48 -8.24 6.95
CA PRO A 70 17.20 -9.30 6.24
C PRO A 70 16.76 -9.34 4.77
N ARG A 71 17.24 -10.32 4.01
CA ARG A 71 16.68 -10.61 2.69
C ARG A 71 15.20 -10.96 2.83
N ILE A 72 14.36 -10.44 1.94
CA ILE A 72 12.92 -10.66 1.96
C ILE A 72 12.47 -11.41 0.71
N GLY A 73 11.56 -12.35 0.88
CA GLY A 73 11.02 -13.20 -0.18
C GLY A 73 9.78 -12.60 -0.85
N GLY A 74 9.91 -11.33 -1.28
CA GLY A 74 8.84 -10.57 -1.92
C GLY A 74 8.10 -9.66 -0.95
N GLY A 75 7.53 -8.59 -1.50
CA GLY A 75 6.74 -7.62 -0.74
C GLY A 75 5.64 -7.03 -1.59
N PHE A 76 5.95 -6.60 -2.83
CA PHE A 76 5.01 -6.04 -3.82
C PHE A 76 4.09 -4.96 -3.25
N GLY A 77 4.57 -4.21 -2.24
CA GLY A 77 3.80 -3.22 -1.53
C GLY A 77 3.16 -3.71 -0.22
N ALA A 78 2.87 -5.00 -0.04
CA ALA A 78 2.24 -5.53 1.16
C ALA A 78 3.04 -5.24 2.45
N LYS A 79 4.35 -5.19 2.36
CA LYS A 79 5.26 -4.97 3.48
C LYS A 79 5.67 -3.49 3.64
N GLN A 80 4.83 -2.58 3.16
CA GLN A 80 4.96 -1.12 3.35
C GLN A 80 4.11 -0.58 4.50
N SER A 81 3.45 -1.45 5.26
CA SER A 81 2.76 -1.14 6.51
C SER A 81 3.32 -1.99 7.63
N VAL A 82 3.05 -1.61 8.89
CA VAL A 82 3.34 -2.44 10.06
C VAL A 82 2.21 -3.45 10.21
N VAL A 83 2.50 -4.72 10.05
CA VAL A 83 1.51 -5.81 10.12
C VAL A 83 1.83 -6.74 11.29
N ALA A 84 2.96 -7.43 11.27
CA ALA A 84 3.33 -8.42 12.28
C ALA A 84 4.33 -7.90 13.33
N GLU A 85 4.85 -6.70 13.16
CA GLU A 85 5.98 -6.18 13.96
C GLU A 85 5.58 -5.77 15.37
N LEU A 86 4.40 -5.18 15.54
CA LEU A 86 3.98 -4.59 16.82
C LEU A 86 3.84 -5.63 17.92
N PHE A 87 3.29 -6.79 17.62
CA PHE A 87 3.01 -7.82 18.62
C PHE A 87 4.27 -8.37 19.28
N PRO A 88 5.27 -8.90 18.55
CA PRO A 88 6.50 -9.37 19.17
C PRO A 88 7.32 -8.21 19.76
N ALA A 89 7.29 -7.02 19.18
CA ALA A 89 7.95 -5.85 19.75
C ALA A 89 7.38 -5.50 21.14
N PHE A 90 6.07 -5.51 21.30
CA PHE A 90 5.40 -5.29 22.58
C PHE A 90 5.77 -6.35 23.62
N VAL A 91 5.68 -7.63 23.24
CA VAL A 91 6.02 -8.75 24.14
C VAL A 91 7.48 -8.65 24.60
N THR A 92 8.42 -8.45 23.67
CA THR A 92 9.85 -8.33 23.99
C THR A 92 10.12 -7.12 24.90
N TRP A 93 9.53 -5.98 24.58
CA TRP A 93 9.71 -4.75 25.38
C TRP A 93 9.19 -4.90 26.82
N LYS A 94 8.06 -5.57 27.01
CA LYS A 94 7.45 -5.76 28.34
C LYS A 94 8.11 -6.86 29.17
N THR A 95 8.60 -7.90 28.52
CA THR A 95 9.10 -9.09 29.22
C THR A 95 10.63 -9.19 29.26
N GLY A 96 11.33 -8.46 28.42
CA GLY A 96 12.78 -8.61 28.18
C GLY A 96 13.14 -9.88 27.43
N LYS A 97 12.20 -10.77 27.13
CA LYS A 97 12.43 -12.06 26.44
C LYS A 97 12.33 -11.88 24.93
N ALA A 98 13.12 -12.68 24.20
CA ALA A 98 12.99 -12.73 22.74
C ALA A 98 11.63 -13.30 22.34
N SER A 99 11.06 -12.74 21.29
CA SER A 99 9.77 -13.16 20.74
C SER A 99 9.81 -13.20 19.22
N LYS A 100 8.94 -14.01 18.62
CA LYS A 100 8.87 -14.21 17.18
C LYS A 100 7.42 -14.42 16.75
N MET A 101 7.07 -13.82 15.60
CA MET A 101 5.78 -14.03 14.96
C MET A 101 6.01 -14.37 13.49
N ILE A 102 5.34 -15.40 13.01
CA ILE A 102 5.34 -15.81 11.61
C ILE A 102 3.90 -16.09 11.23
N PHE A 103 3.40 -15.37 10.25
CA PHE A 103 2.07 -15.61 9.71
C PHE A 103 2.06 -16.86 8.82
N THR A 104 1.03 -17.66 8.92
CA THR A 104 0.70 -18.65 7.91
C THR A 104 0.31 -17.97 6.60
N ARG A 105 0.12 -18.73 5.54
CA ARG A 105 -0.39 -18.18 4.28
C ARG A 105 -1.81 -17.63 4.45
N GLU A 106 -2.66 -18.34 5.16
CA GLU A 106 -4.03 -17.91 5.46
C GLU A 106 -4.03 -16.61 6.26
N GLU A 107 -3.29 -16.54 7.37
CA GLU A 107 -3.16 -15.31 8.17
C GLU A 107 -2.63 -14.13 7.35
N SER A 108 -1.68 -14.37 6.44
CA SER A 108 -1.16 -13.34 5.55
C SER A 108 -2.22 -12.81 4.59
N GLN A 109 -3.19 -13.61 4.20
CA GLN A 109 -4.27 -13.21 3.30
C GLN A 109 -5.38 -12.45 4.02
N ILE A 110 -5.73 -12.84 5.24
CA ILE A 110 -6.86 -12.26 5.98
C ILE A 110 -6.48 -11.14 6.95
N ALA A 111 -5.22 -11.01 7.33
CA ALA A 111 -4.75 -10.04 8.34
C ALA A 111 -3.67 -9.10 7.81
N SER A 112 -3.70 -8.78 6.51
CA SER A 112 -2.74 -7.84 5.90
C SER A 112 -3.46 -6.72 5.14
N SER A 113 -2.70 -5.79 4.58
CA SER A 113 -3.24 -4.67 3.81
C SER A 113 -3.26 -5.04 2.31
N PRO A 114 -4.41 -5.41 1.74
CA PRO A 114 -4.55 -5.76 0.34
C PRO A 114 -4.49 -4.54 -0.57
N ARG A 115 -4.53 -4.74 -1.89
CA ARG A 115 -4.77 -3.69 -2.87
C ARG A 115 -6.14 -3.06 -2.63
N HIS A 116 -6.25 -1.76 -2.86
CA HIS A 116 -7.51 -1.03 -2.84
C HIS A 116 -8.51 -1.63 -3.84
N GLU A 117 -9.74 -1.79 -3.42
CA GLU A 117 -10.87 -1.96 -4.32
C GLU A 117 -11.16 -0.61 -4.97
N MET A 118 -11.35 -0.59 -6.28
CA MET A 118 -11.55 0.66 -7.02
C MET A 118 -12.63 0.49 -8.09
N GLU A 119 -13.34 1.57 -8.34
CA GLU A 119 -14.13 1.78 -9.53
C GLU A 119 -13.47 2.87 -10.36
N VAL A 120 -13.20 2.60 -11.63
CA VAL A 120 -12.46 3.50 -12.50
C VAL A 120 -13.33 3.82 -13.71
N HIS A 121 -13.68 5.08 -13.86
CA HIS A 121 -14.34 5.62 -15.04
C HIS A 121 -13.32 6.20 -16.00
N VAL A 122 -13.35 5.77 -17.24
CA VAL A 122 -12.45 6.23 -18.29
C VAL A 122 -13.26 6.77 -19.45
N ARG A 123 -12.94 7.96 -19.92
CA ARG A 123 -13.44 8.54 -21.15
C ARG A 123 -12.25 8.91 -22.04
N LEU A 124 -12.28 8.43 -23.26
CA LEU A 124 -11.25 8.68 -24.26
C LEU A 124 -11.86 9.35 -25.47
N GLY A 125 -11.28 10.47 -25.89
CA GLY A 125 -11.63 11.13 -27.15
C GLY A 125 -10.52 10.92 -28.17
N ALA A 126 -10.88 10.51 -29.37
CA ALA A 126 -9.96 10.27 -30.48
C ALA A 126 -10.38 11.01 -31.76
N SER A 127 -9.41 11.23 -32.66
CA SER A 127 -9.66 11.65 -34.04
C SER A 127 -9.99 10.46 -34.93
N LYS A 128 -10.51 10.70 -36.12
CA LYS A 128 -10.78 9.66 -37.16
C LYS A 128 -9.51 8.90 -37.56
N GLU A 129 -8.34 9.52 -37.45
CA GLU A 129 -7.05 8.91 -37.74
C GLU A 129 -6.54 8.03 -36.57
N GLY A 130 -7.33 7.86 -35.50
CA GLY A 130 -6.99 7.02 -34.36
C GLY A 130 -6.04 7.67 -33.36
N LYS A 131 -5.84 8.98 -33.40
CA LYS A 131 -5.03 9.70 -32.40
C LYS A 131 -5.86 10.00 -31.18
N ILE A 132 -5.35 9.63 -30.00
CA ILE A 132 -5.96 10.00 -28.71
C ILE A 132 -5.74 11.50 -28.51
N ARG A 133 -6.85 12.25 -28.36
CA ARG A 133 -6.83 13.70 -28.16
C ARG A 133 -7.12 14.10 -26.73
N ALA A 134 -8.03 13.40 -26.06
CA ALA A 134 -8.41 13.70 -24.68
C ALA A 134 -8.55 12.44 -23.86
N ILE A 135 -8.10 12.51 -22.61
CA ILE A 135 -8.22 11.45 -21.61
C ILE A 135 -8.83 12.04 -20.34
N ASP A 136 -9.91 11.45 -19.89
CA ASP A 136 -10.58 11.79 -18.63
C ASP A 136 -10.74 10.53 -17.79
N VAL A 137 -10.12 10.52 -16.62
CA VAL A 137 -10.14 9.39 -15.69
C VAL A 137 -10.62 9.85 -14.33
N TYR A 138 -11.64 9.18 -13.83
CA TYR A 138 -12.09 9.31 -12.44
C TYR A 138 -11.93 7.97 -11.72
N THR A 139 -11.41 7.99 -10.50
CA THR A 139 -11.24 6.78 -9.69
C THR A 139 -11.90 6.97 -8.32
N LEU A 140 -12.86 6.11 -8.00
CA LEU A 140 -13.38 5.95 -6.65
C LEU A 140 -12.65 4.79 -5.98
N SER A 141 -12.04 5.04 -4.82
CA SER A 141 -11.22 4.04 -4.12
C SER A 141 -11.70 3.78 -2.71
N ASN A 142 -11.87 2.50 -2.38
CA ASN A 142 -12.15 2.04 -1.03
C ASN A 142 -10.81 1.83 -0.29
N THR A 143 -10.52 2.70 0.68
CA THR A 143 -9.30 2.58 1.51
C THR A 143 -9.48 1.66 2.72
N GLY A 144 -10.69 1.17 2.98
CA GLY A 144 -10.99 0.42 4.19
C GLY A 144 -10.91 1.30 5.44
N ALA A 145 -10.65 0.68 6.58
CA ALA A 145 -10.45 1.39 7.84
C ALA A 145 -9.06 2.07 7.88
N TYR A 146 -8.96 3.20 8.59
CA TYR A 146 -7.71 3.93 8.92
C TYR A 146 -6.96 4.60 7.75
N GLY A 147 -7.31 4.39 6.50
CA GLY A 147 -6.80 5.14 5.35
C GLY A 147 -5.31 5.04 5.03
N ASP A 148 -4.61 4.04 5.50
CA ASP A 148 -3.15 3.81 5.49
C ASP A 148 -2.41 4.50 4.30
N HIS A 149 -2.50 3.96 3.09
CA HIS A 149 -1.85 4.51 1.89
C HIS A 149 -2.85 5.11 0.88
N GLY A 150 -4.10 5.32 1.28
CA GLY A 150 -5.23 5.66 0.41
C GLY A 150 -4.94 6.74 -0.63
N PRO A 151 -4.79 8.03 -0.23
CA PRO A 151 -4.63 9.12 -1.20
C PRO A 151 -3.39 8.96 -2.09
N THR A 152 -2.27 8.49 -1.52
CA THR A 152 -1.03 8.29 -2.27
C THR A 152 -1.18 7.20 -3.33
N THR A 153 -1.77 6.05 -2.96
CA THR A 153 -1.92 4.92 -3.88
C THR A 153 -2.86 5.27 -5.03
N VAL A 154 -3.98 5.90 -4.73
CA VAL A 154 -4.97 6.29 -5.75
C VAL A 154 -4.42 7.38 -6.66
N GLY A 155 -3.77 8.41 -6.10
CA GLY A 155 -3.11 9.45 -6.89
C GLY A 155 -2.10 8.86 -7.89
N LEU A 156 -1.32 7.87 -7.46
CA LEU A 156 -0.36 7.20 -8.35
C LEU A 156 -1.02 6.42 -9.48
N SER A 157 -2.25 5.93 -9.33
CA SER A 157 -2.96 5.19 -10.38
C SER A 157 -3.13 6.01 -11.66
N GLY A 158 -3.46 7.30 -11.53
CA GLY A 158 -3.54 8.23 -12.66
C GLY A 158 -2.20 8.86 -13.04
N HIS A 159 -1.46 9.41 -12.07
CA HIS A 159 -0.20 10.11 -12.32
C HIS A 159 0.89 9.23 -12.95
N LYS A 160 0.79 7.91 -12.86
CA LYS A 160 1.75 6.99 -13.46
C LYS A 160 1.26 6.35 -14.76
N SER A 161 -0.05 6.27 -14.97
CA SER A 161 -0.64 5.65 -16.18
C SER A 161 -0.84 6.67 -17.31
N ILE A 162 -1.42 7.83 -17.00
CA ILE A 162 -1.74 8.86 -18.00
C ILE A 162 -0.52 9.33 -18.80
N PRO A 163 0.68 9.55 -18.21
CA PRO A 163 1.86 9.98 -18.98
C PRO A 163 2.31 9.02 -20.08
N LEU A 164 1.86 7.76 -20.08
CA LEU A 164 2.10 6.84 -21.18
C LEU A 164 1.43 7.28 -22.50
N TYR A 165 0.42 8.13 -22.38
CA TYR A 165 -0.36 8.67 -23.50
C TYR A 165 -0.02 10.16 -23.75
N SER A 166 1.26 10.49 -23.70
CA SER A 166 1.77 11.87 -23.79
C SER A 166 1.41 12.62 -25.07
N SER A 167 0.96 11.91 -26.12
CA SER A 167 0.48 12.49 -27.38
C SER A 167 -0.92 13.11 -27.25
N ALA A 168 -1.67 12.81 -26.21
CA ALA A 168 -2.99 13.42 -26.00
C ALA A 168 -2.86 14.91 -25.67
N GLU A 169 -3.75 15.72 -26.23
CA GLU A 169 -3.75 17.18 -26.10
C GLU A 169 -4.27 17.63 -24.72
N ALA A 170 -5.14 16.83 -24.11
CA ALA A 170 -5.70 17.12 -22.79
C ALA A 170 -5.84 15.88 -21.91
N HIS A 171 -5.56 16.09 -20.62
CA HIS A 171 -5.68 15.07 -19.60
C HIS A 171 -6.45 15.62 -18.39
N ARG A 172 -7.37 14.83 -17.86
CA ARG A 172 -7.98 15.07 -16.56
C ARG A 172 -7.89 13.78 -15.75
N PHE A 173 -7.42 13.90 -14.50
CA PHE A 173 -7.47 12.84 -13.53
C PHE A 173 -8.04 13.37 -12.21
N THR A 174 -9.12 12.77 -11.75
CA THR A 174 -9.73 13.06 -10.47
C THR A 174 -9.98 11.77 -9.71
N TYR A 175 -10.03 11.85 -8.39
CA TYR A 175 -10.30 10.68 -7.57
C TYR A 175 -10.91 11.04 -6.22
N ASP A 176 -11.65 10.09 -5.67
CA ASP A 176 -12.12 10.10 -4.29
C ASP A 176 -11.62 8.86 -3.55
N VAL A 177 -11.33 9.04 -2.26
CA VAL A 177 -10.90 7.97 -1.36
C VAL A 177 -11.87 7.91 -0.20
N VAL A 178 -12.55 6.78 -0.06
CA VAL A 178 -13.59 6.61 0.96
C VAL A 178 -13.17 5.61 2.03
N TYR A 179 -13.49 5.94 3.27
CA TYR A 179 -13.36 5.03 4.41
C TYR A 179 -14.53 4.05 4.44
N THR A 180 -14.23 2.82 4.77
CA THR A 180 -15.24 1.78 5.01
C THR A 180 -14.82 0.92 6.20
N ASN A 181 -15.72 0.04 6.65
CA ASN A 181 -15.43 -0.94 7.70
C ASN A 181 -14.75 -2.22 7.16
N HIS A 182 -14.15 -2.14 5.98
CA HIS A 182 -13.35 -3.22 5.42
C HIS A 182 -11.92 -3.18 5.96
N MET A 183 -11.15 -4.23 5.66
CA MET A 183 -9.72 -4.28 5.93
C MET A 183 -9.00 -3.07 5.32
N ALA A 184 -8.10 -2.46 6.08
CA ALA A 184 -7.32 -1.32 5.61
C ALA A 184 -6.51 -1.70 4.37
N ALA A 185 -6.71 -0.97 3.28
CA ALA A 185 -5.99 -1.20 2.05
C ALA A 185 -4.60 -0.54 2.09
N GLY A 186 -3.60 -1.24 1.60
CA GLY A 186 -2.23 -0.79 1.53
C GLY A 186 -1.73 -0.60 0.10
N ALA A 187 -0.42 -0.45 -0.04
CA ALA A 187 0.20 -0.35 -1.35
C ALA A 187 0.18 -1.70 -2.08
N TYR A 188 0.00 -1.66 -3.40
CA TYR A 188 0.14 -2.80 -4.29
C TYR A 188 0.84 -2.35 -5.58
N ARG A 189 1.82 -3.10 -6.01
CA ARG A 189 2.59 -2.79 -7.20
C ARG A 189 1.97 -3.34 -8.47
#